data_8ba4838d97d24f28e5bb9c4248433b6a
#
_entry.id   8ba4838d97d24f28e5bb9c4248433b6a
#
_cell.length_a   1.000
_cell.length_b   1.000
_cell.length_c   1.000
_cell.angle_alpha   90.00
_cell.angle_beta   90.00
_cell.angle_gamma   90.00
#
_symmetry.space_group_name_H-M   'P 1'
#
loop_
_entity.id
_entity.type
_entity.pdbx_description
1 polymer ?
#
loop_
_entity_poly.entity_id
_entity_poly.type
_entity_poly.pdbx_seq_one_letter_code
_entity_poly.pdbx_strand_id
1 'polypeptide(L)'
;MKQIHARKIKDRIIMLRPKLPIKNMYWEFHKNDDDYWPSVPHGHSLDGNYKLEIWSGNIYNLHTGKLEYKAKQKEMKKLQQYEDFQDFVSLCREEYAKRNPSITIPE
;
A
#
# COMPACT_ATOMS: atom_id res chain seq x y z
N MET A 1 10.33 15.92 12.47
CA MET A 1 10.14 16.07 11.51
C MET A 1 9.67 15.32 10.34
N LYS A 2 9.83 14.02 10.31
CA LYS A 2 9.26 13.25 9.23
C LYS A 2 7.78 13.42 9.08
N GLN A 3 7.09 13.43 10.19
CA GLN A 3 5.65 13.53 10.17
C GLN A 3 5.18 14.87 9.62
N ILE A 4 5.85 15.93 9.99
CA ILE A 4 5.50 17.24 9.49
C ILE A 4 5.75 17.31 8.00
N HIS A 5 6.84 16.74 7.56
CA HIS A 5 7.19 16.71 6.16
C HIS A 5 6.14 15.95 5.35
N ALA A 6 5.75 14.78 5.83
CA ALA A 6 4.75 13.96 5.15
C ALA A 6 3.42 14.69 5.07
N ARG A 7 3.02 15.32 6.16
CA ARG A 7 1.76 16.04 6.19
C ARG A 7 1.75 17.21 5.22
N LYS A 8 2.90 17.86 5.08
CA LYS A 8 3.03 18.98 4.20
C LYS A 8 2.85 18.62 2.74
N ILE A 9 3.33 17.48 2.33
CA ILE A 9 3.24 17.07 0.94
C ILE A 9 2.12 16.09 0.68
N LYS A 10 1.34 15.81 1.68
CA LYS A 10 0.26 14.83 1.62
C LYS A 10 -0.67 15.05 0.44
N ASP A 11 -1.04 16.30 0.17
CA ASP A 11 -1.95 16.60 -0.91
C ASP A 11 -1.34 16.39 -2.29
N ARG A 12 -0.02 16.32 -2.35
CA ARG A 12 0.69 16.16 -3.61
C ARG A 12 1.27 14.79 -3.79
N ILE A 13 1.32 13.98 -2.74
CA ILE A 13 1.87 12.64 -2.87
C ILE A 13 0.92 11.81 -3.68
N ILE A 14 1.39 11.33 -4.82
CA ILE A 14 0.62 10.40 -5.64
C ILE A 14 1.22 9.00 -5.56
N MET A 15 2.37 8.87 -4.94
CA MET A 15 3.06 7.59 -4.84
C MET A 15 3.95 7.58 -3.61
N LEU A 16 3.99 6.46 -2.91
CA LEU A 16 4.87 6.25 -1.79
C LEU A 16 5.74 5.04 -2.06
N ARG A 17 7.03 5.18 -1.82
CA ARG A 17 7.99 4.12 -2.05
C ARG A 17 8.83 3.94 -0.80
N PRO A 18 8.36 3.15 0.18
CA PRO A 18 9.12 2.94 1.42
C PRO A 18 10.46 2.30 1.15
N LYS A 19 11.44 2.67 1.94
CA LYS A 19 12.79 2.13 1.79
C LYS A 19 13.03 0.90 2.62
N LEU A 20 11.99 0.18 2.96
CA LEU A 20 12.17 -1.08 3.66
C LEU A 20 11.68 -2.23 2.78
N PRO A 21 12.50 -3.26 2.65
CA PRO A 21 12.11 -4.39 1.82
C PRO A 21 11.12 -5.28 2.54
N ILE A 22 10.21 -5.86 1.77
CA ILE A 22 9.29 -6.88 2.27
C ILE A 22 9.43 -8.07 1.34
N LYS A 23 9.76 -9.19 1.89
CA LYS A 23 10.05 -10.40 1.13
C LYS A 23 11.18 -10.15 0.13
N ASN A 24 12.18 -9.38 0.56
CA ASN A 24 13.36 -9.02 -0.24
C ASN A 24 13.01 -8.22 -1.50
N MET A 25 11.88 -7.56 -1.50
CA MET A 25 11.45 -6.73 -2.62
C MET A 25 11.07 -5.35 -2.11
N TYR A 26 11.18 -4.36 -2.99
CA TYR A 26 10.74 -3.01 -2.69
C TYR A 26 9.40 -2.78 -3.38
N TRP A 27 8.58 -1.90 -2.78
CA TRP A 27 7.18 -1.73 -3.17
C TRP A 27 6.85 -0.26 -3.40
N GLU A 28 5.93 -0.02 -4.32
CA GLU A 28 5.34 1.30 -4.54
C GLU A 28 3.87 1.24 -4.23
N PHE A 29 3.36 2.35 -3.71
CA PHE A 29 1.93 2.50 -3.41
C PHE A 29 1.44 3.75 -4.11
N HIS A 30 0.32 3.68 -4.79
CA HIS A 30 -0.22 4.79 -5.58
C HIS A 30 -1.51 5.30 -4.98
N LYS A 31 -1.62 6.64 -4.87
CA LYS A 31 -2.77 7.28 -4.26
C LYS A 31 -4.06 7.13 -5.08
N ASN A 32 -3.95 7.28 -6.37
CA ASN A 32 -5.12 7.30 -7.25
C ASN A 32 -5.31 5.99 -8.01
N ASP A 33 -5.00 4.89 -7.37
CA ASP A 33 -5.18 3.57 -7.96
C ASP A 33 -6.67 3.22 -7.88
N ASP A 34 -7.29 2.99 -9.02
CA ASP A 34 -8.72 2.64 -9.06
C ASP A 34 -8.99 1.19 -8.72
N ASP A 35 -7.98 0.37 -8.71
CA ASP A 35 -8.10 -1.04 -8.37
C ASP A 35 -8.06 -1.18 -6.86
N TYR A 36 -9.06 -1.82 -6.29
CA TYR A 36 -9.14 -1.98 -4.84
C TYR A 36 -8.62 -3.35 -4.37
N TRP A 37 -8.17 -4.18 -5.30
CA TRP A 37 -7.69 -5.50 -4.95
C TRP A 37 -6.15 -5.50 -4.89
N PRO A 38 -5.55 -6.15 -3.89
CA PRO A 38 -6.16 -6.88 -2.77
C PRO A 38 -6.48 -6.01 -1.55
N SER A 39 -6.13 -4.76 -1.57
CA SER A 39 -6.43 -3.82 -0.49
C SER A 39 -6.33 -2.39 -1.00
N VAL A 40 -6.77 -1.42 -0.21
CA VAL A 40 -6.65 0.00 -0.55
C VAL A 40 -5.85 0.69 0.54
N PRO A 41 -4.63 1.12 0.25
CA PRO A 41 -3.87 0.89 -0.97
C PRO A 41 -3.26 -0.50 -0.97
N HIS A 42 -2.64 -0.87 -2.07
CA HIS A 42 -1.87 -2.11 -2.15
C HIS A 42 -0.51 -1.81 -2.74
N GLY A 43 0.48 -2.64 -2.43
CA GLY A 43 1.82 -2.44 -2.96
C GLY A 43 1.97 -3.06 -4.33
N HIS A 44 2.76 -2.42 -5.16
CA HIS A 44 3.19 -2.95 -6.45
C HIS A 44 4.68 -3.20 -6.35
N SER A 45 5.13 -4.40 -6.65
CA SER A 45 6.57 -4.66 -6.69
C SER A 45 7.17 -3.85 -7.83
N LEU A 46 8.43 -3.44 -7.69
CA LEU A 46 9.05 -2.58 -8.69
C LEU A 46 9.20 -3.27 -10.03
N ASP A 47 9.26 -4.59 -10.04
CA ASP A 47 9.33 -5.34 -11.31
C ASP A 47 7.95 -5.56 -11.93
N GLY A 48 6.88 -5.16 -11.26
CA GLY A 48 5.53 -5.24 -11.79
C GLY A 48 4.88 -6.62 -11.72
N ASN A 49 5.50 -7.57 -11.02
CA ASN A 49 5.03 -8.96 -11.03
C ASN A 49 4.13 -9.32 -9.85
N TYR A 50 4.12 -8.51 -8.80
CA TYR A 50 3.41 -8.86 -7.57
C TYR A 50 2.63 -7.70 -6.99
N LYS A 51 1.57 -8.03 -6.25
CA LYS A 51 0.83 -7.08 -5.42
C LYS A 51 0.88 -7.52 -3.97
N LEU A 52 1.00 -6.55 -3.08
CA LEU A 52 1.08 -6.77 -1.63
C LEU A 52 -0.19 -6.27 -0.96
N GLU A 53 -0.83 -7.15 -0.19
CA GLU A 53 -1.97 -6.79 0.63
C GLU A 53 -1.44 -6.26 1.96
N ILE A 54 -1.80 -5.03 2.32
CA ILE A 54 -1.11 -4.31 3.38
C ILE A 54 -1.47 -4.76 4.79
N TRP A 55 -2.59 -5.47 4.95
CA TRP A 55 -3.00 -5.89 6.30
C TRP A 55 -2.43 -7.26 6.66
N SER A 56 -2.51 -8.21 5.75
CA SER A 56 -2.08 -9.57 5.99
C SER A 56 -0.65 -9.85 5.57
N GLY A 57 -0.13 -9.07 4.62
CA GLY A 57 1.17 -9.37 4.03
C GLY A 57 1.12 -10.40 2.91
N ASN A 58 -0.07 -10.75 2.46
CA ASN A 58 -0.19 -11.68 1.34
C ASN A 58 0.36 -11.03 0.07
N ILE A 59 1.13 -11.80 -0.69
CA ILE A 59 1.75 -11.34 -1.92
C ILE A 59 1.25 -12.20 -3.07
N TYR A 60 0.60 -11.55 -4.02
CA TYR A 60 -0.07 -12.22 -5.13
C TYR A 60 0.71 -12.05 -6.41
N ASN A 61 0.83 -13.14 -7.15
CA ASN A 61 1.48 -13.13 -8.46
C ASN A 61 0.47 -12.61 -9.49
N LEU A 62 0.84 -11.56 -10.23
CA LEU A 62 -0.08 -10.94 -11.18
C LEU A 62 -0.31 -11.76 -12.43
N HIS A 63 0.60 -12.67 -12.75
CA HIS A 63 0.45 -13.53 -13.92
C HIS A 63 -0.54 -14.66 -13.67
N THR A 64 -0.62 -15.13 -12.45
CA THR A 64 -1.52 -16.26 -12.10
C THR A 64 -2.73 -15.82 -11.31
N GLY A 65 -2.67 -14.65 -10.67
CA GLY A 65 -3.71 -14.18 -9.76
C GLY A 65 -3.73 -14.90 -8.43
N LYS A 66 -2.71 -15.69 -8.13
CA LYS A 66 -2.69 -16.54 -6.94
C LYS A 66 -1.75 -16.03 -5.88
N LEU A 67 -2.07 -16.34 -4.63
CA LEU A 67 -1.19 -16.08 -3.51
C LEU A 67 0.09 -16.90 -3.69
N GLU A 68 1.23 -16.25 -3.67
CA GLU A 68 2.49 -16.93 -3.85
C GLU A 68 3.39 -16.85 -2.64
N TYR A 69 3.44 -15.69 -1.97
CA TYR A 69 4.29 -15.50 -0.80
C TYR A 69 3.50 -14.83 0.31
N LYS A 70 4.04 -14.89 1.50
CA LYS A 70 3.48 -14.17 2.63
C LYS A 70 4.60 -13.47 3.36
N ALA A 71 4.48 -12.17 3.53
CA ALA A 71 5.46 -11.37 4.26
C ALA A 71 5.47 -11.79 5.72
N LYS A 72 6.63 -11.64 6.36
CA LYS A 72 6.73 -11.92 7.78
C LYS A 72 6.00 -10.85 8.56
N GLN A 73 5.40 -11.25 9.69
CA GLN A 73 4.71 -10.32 10.56
C GLN A 73 5.60 -9.16 10.96
N LYS A 74 6.84 -9.45 11.23
CA LYS A 74 7.83 -8.45 11.60
C LYS A 74 7.98 -7.39 10.50
N GLU A 75 8.00 -7.82 9.25
CA GLU A 75 8.10 -6.89 8.13
C GLU A 75 6.85 -6.01 8.03
N MET A 76 5.69 -6.62 8.18
CA MET A 76 4.44 -5.88 8.09
C MET A 76 4.28 -4.90 9.24
N LYS A 77 4.71 -5.29 10.44
CA LYS A 77 4.66 -4.39 11.57
C LYS A 77 5.52 -3.16 11.35
N LYS A 78 6.70 -3.32 10.79
CA LYS A 78 7.56 -2.19 10.49
C LYS A 78 6.91 -1.25 9.50
N LEU A 79 6.32 -1.78 8.46
CA LEU A 79 5.63 -0.96 7.47
C LEU A 79 4.47 -0.22 8.10
N GLN A 80 3.66 -0.92 8.88
CA GLN A 80 2.45 -0.35 9.47
C GLN A 80 2.75 0.70 10.55
N GLN A 81 3.93 0.65 11.15
CA GLN A 81 4.34 1.63 12.14
C GLN A 81 5.00 2.86 11.54
N TYR A 82 5.29 2.82 10.26
CA TYR A 82 5.92 3.93 9.57
C TYR A 82 4.89 5.04 9.37
N GLU A 83 5.13 6.20 9.96
CA GLU A 83 4.14 7.28 9.98
C GLU A 83 3.72 7.74 8.60
N ASP A 84 4.69 7.88 7.71
CA ASP A 84 4.38 8.31 6.35
C ASP A 84 3.44 7.32 5.67
N PHE A 85 3.62 6.04 5.96
CA PHE A 85 2.76 5.01 5.40
C PHE A 85 1.35 5.10 5.99
N GLN A 86 1.24 5.31 7.29
CA GLN A 86 -0.06 5.44 7.94
C GLN A 86 -0.85 6.62 7.36
N ASP A 87 -0.19 7.76 7.19
CA ASP A 87 -0.83 8.93 6.61
C ASP A 87 -1.26 8.66 5.18
N PHE A 88 -0.41 7.98 4.43
CA PHE A 88 -0.69 7.66 3.04
C PHE A 88 -1.88 6.70 2.92
N VAL A 89 -1.94 5.69 3.79
CA VAL A 89 -3.05 4.73 3.81
C VAL A 89 -4.36 5.46 4.07
N SER A 90 -4.38 6.33 5.07
CA SER A 90 -5.59 7.09 5.40
C SER A 90 -6.04 7.94 4.23
N LEU A 91 -5.10 8.60 3.59
CA LEU A 91 -5.42 9.44 2.43
C LEU A 91 -5.97 8.62 1.27
N CYS A 92 -5.35 7.49 0.99
CA CYS A 92 -5.79 6.63 -0.11
C CYS A 92 -7.21 6.12 0.12
N ARG A 93 -7.49 5.67 1.33
CA ARG A 93 -8.81 5.14 1.64
C ARG A 93 -9.87 6.23 1.57
N GLU A 94 -9.54 7.41 2.05
CA GLU A 94 -10.43 8.55 2.00
C GLU A 94 -10.75 8.95 0.56
N GLU A 95 -9.72 9.04 -0.27
CA GLU A 95 -9.90 9.40 -1.68
C GLU A 95 -10.68 8.33 -2.44
N TYR A 96 -10.40 7.08 -2.17
CA TYR A 96 -11.10 5.99 -2.83
C TYR A 96 -12.58 6.00 -2.48
N ALA A 97 -12.89 6.23 -1.20
CA ALA A 97 -14.28 6.28 -0.74
C ALA A 97 -15.04 7.43 -1.42
N LYS A 98 -14.39 8.55 -1.63
CA LYS A 98 -15.01 9.69 -2.30
C LYS A 98 -15.33 9.38 -3.75
N ARG A 99 -14.44 8.68 -4.43
CA ARG A 99 -14.65 8.34 -5.84
C ARG A 99 -15.64 7.19 -6.03
N ASN A 100 -15.82 6.37 -5.00
CA ASN A 100 -16.63 5.16 -5.09
C ASN A 100 -17.55 5.03 -3.88
N PRO A 101 -18.50 5.97 -3.73
CA PRO A 101 -19.28 6.02 -2.47
C PRO A 101 -20.18 4.83 -2.24
N SER A 102 -20.49 4.04 -3.27
CA SER A 102 -21.35 2.88 -3.11
C SER A 102 -20.57 1.58 -2.88
N ILE A 103 -19.25 1.66 -2.82
CA ILE A 103 -18.41 0.47 -2.65
C ILE A 103 -17.88 0.42 -1.23
N THR A 104 -17.98 -0.76 -0.61
CA THR A 104 -17.37 -0.99 0.70
C THR A 104 -15.92 -1.39 0.48
N ILE A 105 -15.00 -0.64 1.06
CA ILE A 105 -13.57 -0.90 0.89
C ILE A 105 -13.15 -2.07 1.78
N PRO A 106 -12.49 -3.08 1.24
CA PRO A 106 -12.02 -4.20 2.05
C PRO A 106 -10.89 -3.75 2.98
N GLU A 107 -10.80 -4.41 4.10
CA GLU A 107 -9.75 -4.13 5.08
C GLU A 107 -8.62 -5.05 4.95
#